data_fba2cfec34608fede0dcebfd86d7c89b
#
_entry.id   fba2cfec34608fede0dcebfd86d7c89b
#
_cell.length_a   1.000
_cell.length_b   1.000
_cell.length_c   1.000
_cell.angle_alpha   90.00
_cell.angle_beta   90.00
_cell.angle_gamma   90.00
#
_symmetry.space_group_name_H-M   'P 1'
#
loop_
_entity.id
_entity.type
_entity.pdbx_description
1 polymer ?
#
loop_
_entity_poly.entity_id
_entity_poly.type
_entity_poly.pdbx_seq_one_letter_code
_entity_poly.pdbx_strand_id
1 'polypeptide(L)'
;MERTIIIDGKEVRLRASASIPRLYRIKFRRDIIHDMAFISKALDKSLRARKAATEPAESKTDAKEETAVQAVALEASDIPLEALTMFENVAYLMAKHADPTVSSDPEEWLDGFETFSIYQVFPVIQEMWEANLQTQSVPVKK
;
A
#
# COMPACT_ATOMS: atom_id res chain seq x y z
N MET A 1 2.01 -14.99 -7.21
CA MET A 1 0.75 -14.27 -7.47
C MET A 1 1.03 -12.93 -8.12
N GLU A 2 0.32 -12.66 -9.18
CA GLU A 2 0.54 -11.44 -9.93
C GLU A 2 -0.79 -10.74 -10.16
N ARG A 3 -0.78 -9.42 -10.13
CA ARG A 3 -1.99 -8.65 -10.32
C ARG A 3 -1.66 -7.35 -11.04
N THR A 4 -2.55 -6.94 -11.94
CA THR A 4 -2.39 -5.68 -12.64
C THR A 4 -3.41 -4.70 -12.10
N ILE A 5 -2.96 -3.52 -11.72
CA ILE A 5 -3.84 -2.48 -11.21
C ILE A 5 -3.58 -1.19 -11.96
N ILE A 6 -4.50 -0.26 -11.81
CA ILE A 6 -4.36 1.04 -12.45
C ILE A 6 -3.94 2.04 -11.39
N ILE A 7 -2.80 2.67 -11.58
CA ILE A 7 -2.32 3.72 -10.70
C ILE A 7 -2.13 4.95 -11.56
N ASP A 8 -2.86 6.01 -11.24
CA ASP A 8 -2.73 7.27 -11.96
C ASP A 8 -2.95 7.05 -13.47
N GLY A 9 -3.95 6.22 -13.80
CA GLY A 9 -4.27 5.96 -15.19
C GLY A 9 -3.32 5.05 -15.91
N LYS A 10 -2.33 4.51 -15.23
CA LYS A 10 -1.33 3.64 -15.85
C LYS A 10 -1.46 2.23 -15.32
N GLU A 11 -1.26 1.27 -16.20
CA GLU A 11 -1.29 -0.12 -15.79
C GLU A 11 0.01 -0.49 -15.11
N VAL A 12 -0.11 -1.06 -13.91
CA VAL A 12 1.07 -1.46 -13.16
C VAL A 12 0.88 -2.91 -12.75
N ARG A 13 1.85 -3.74 -13.09
CA ARG A 13 1.83 -5.13 -12.69
C ARG A 13 2.59 -5.28 -11.39
N LEU A 14 2.01 -6.03 -10.47
CA LEU A 14 2.63 -6.31 -9.19
C LEU A 14 2.73 -7.82 -9.04
N ARG A 15 3.82 -8.27 -8.48
CA ARG A 15 4.02 -9.69 -8.26
C ARG A 15 4.52 -9.94 -6.85
N ALA A 16 3.86 -10.87 -6.18
CA ALA A 16 4.28 -11.33 -4.86
C ALA A 16 4.69 -12.78 -4.95
N SER A 17 5.87 -13.08 -4.47
CA SER A 17 6.36 -14.44 -4.46
C SER A 17 7.16 -14.65 -3.18
N ALA A 18 7.64 -15.86 -2.99
CA ALA A 18 8.43 -16.18 -1.81
C ALA A 18 9.74 -15.40 -1.77
N SER A 19 10.15 -14.85 -2.91
CA SER A 19 11.38 -14.06 -2.97
C SER A 19 11.23 -12.66 -2.40
N ILE A 20 10.01 -12.16 -2.33
CA ILE A 20 9.80 -10.78 -1.93
C ILE A 20 10.41 -10.44 -0.57
N PRO A 21 10.21 -11.24 0.48
CA PRO A 21 10.81 -10.89 1.77
C PRO A 21 12.33 -10.80 1.70
N ARG A 22 12.94 -11.69 0.93
CA ARG A 22 14.38 -11.67 0.81
C ARG A 22 14.86 -10.47 0.03
N LEU A 23 14.18 -10.14 -1.07
CA LEU A 23 14.55 -8.98 -1.87
C LEU A 23 14.39 -7.70 -1.08
N TYR A 24 13.34 -7.63 -0.29
CA TYR A 24 13.10 -6.46 0.54
C TYR A 24 14.22 -6.29 1.56
N ARG A 25 14.60 -7.38 2.20
CA ARG A 25 15.66 -7.33 3.20
C ARG A 25 17.00 -6.91 2.59
N ILE A 26 17.28 -7.45 1.42
CA ILE A 26 18.54 -7.13 0.75
C ILE A 26 18.58 -5.68 0.30
N LYS A 27 17.51 -5.22 -0.31
CA LYS A 27 17.51 -3.88 -0.88
C LYS A 27 17.32 -2.80 0.17
N PHE A 28 16.40 -3.01 1.09
CA PHE A 28 16.06 -1.97 2.06
C PHE A 28 16.56 -2.25 3.45
N ARG A 29 17.13 -3.44 3.67
CA ARG A 29 17.71 -3.80 4.97
C ARG A 29 16.65 -3.78 6.07
N ARG A 30 15.46 -4.20 5.76
CA ARG A 30 14.36 -4.21 6.70
C ARG A 30 13.58 -5.51 6.57
N ASP A 31 12.75 -5.79 7.59
CA ASP A 31 11.92 -6.98 7.62
C ASP A 31 10.55 -6.62 7.09
N ILE A 32 10.18 -7.18 5.95
CA ILE A 32 8.92 -6.84 5.31
C ILE A 32 7.72 -7.25 6.16
N ILE A 33 7.86 -8.33 6.93
CA ILE A 33 6.74 -8.77 7.78
C ILE A 33 6.42 -7.69 8.80
N HIS A 34 7.44 -7.16 9.43
CA HIS A 34 7.27 -6.08 10.39
C HIS A 34 6.70 -4.83 9.72
N ASP A 35 7.26 -4.49 8.57
CA ASP A 35 6.84 -3.28 7.88
C ASP A 35 5.41 -3.38 7.36
N MET A 36 5.02 -4.55 6.85
CA MET A 36 3.65 -4.73 6.39
C MET A 36 2.66 -4.58 7.55
N ALA A 37 3.02 -5.12 8.71
CA ALA A 37 2.16 -4.99 9.88
C ALA A 37 2.07 -3.54 10.32
N PHE A 38 3.18 -2.82 10.25
CA PHE A 38 3.20 -1.41 10.64
C PHE A 38 2.34 -0.58 9.71
N ILE A 39 2.47 -0.82 8.40
CA ILE A 39 1.66 -0.10 7.41
C ILE A 39 0.18 -0.41 7.62
N SER A 40 -0.14 -1.67 7.79
CA SER A 40 -1.52 -2.09 7.94
C SER A 40 -2.16 -1.44 9.16
N LYS A 41 -1.41 -1.37 10.25
CA LYS A 41 -1.91 -0.76 11.46
C LYS A 41 -2.11 0.73 11.30
N ALA A 42 -1.17 1.40 10.66
CA ALA A 42 -1.26 2.83 10.44
C ALA A 42 -2.45 3.16 9.55
N LEU A 43 -2.64 2.38 8.49
CA LEU A 43 -3.73 2.60 7.56
C LEU A 43 -5.07 2.35 8.24
N ASP A 44 -5.15 1.27 9.01
CA ASP A 44 -6.38 0.94 9.70
C ASP A 44 -6.77 2.04 10.69
N LYS A 45 -5.80 2.57 11.39
CA LYS A 45 -6.03 3.64 12.33
C LYS A 45 -6.54 4.89 11.61
N SER A 46 -5.94 5.20 10.47
CA SER A 46 -6.35 6.35 9.68
C SER A 46 -7.77 6.18 9.15
N LEU A 47 -8.10 4.98 8.69
CA LEU A 47 -9.43 4.72 8.16
C LEU A 47 -10.48 4.81 9.25
N ARG A 48 -10.16 4.36 10.45
CA ARG A 48 -11.09 4.48 11.56
C ARG A 48 -11.33 5.94 11.92
N ALA A 49 -10.28 6.74 11.89
CA ALA A 49 -10.41 8.14 12.18
C ALA A 49 -11.30 8.83 11.15
N ARG A 50 -11.14 8.44 9.88
CA ARG A 50 -11.98 9.00 8.84
C ARG A 50 -13.43 8.63 9.04
N LYS A 51 -13.69 7.40 9.39
CA LYS A 51 -15.04 6.92 9.60
C LYS A 51 -15.67 7.63 10.77
N ALA A 52 -14.93 7.78 11.86
CA ALA A 52 -15.46 8.46 13.03
C ALA A 52 -15.74 9.91 12.73
N ALA A 53 -14.91 10.53 11.92
CA ALA A 53 -15.10 11.94 11.60
C ALA A 53 -16.28 12.15 10.67
N THR A 54 -16.58 11.18 9.82
CA THR A 54 -17.69 11.35 8.90
C THR A 54 -19.02 10.99 9.48
N GLU A 55 -19.09 10.06 10.39
CA GLU A 55 -20.34 9.65 10.96
C GLU A 55 -21.16 10.76 11.59
N PRO A 56 -20.58 11.52 12.51
CA PRO A 56 -21.37 12.56 13.14
C PRO A 56 -21.81 13.64 12.16
N ALA A 57 -21.22 13.66 11.01
CA ALA A 57 -21.51 14.69 10.06
C ALA A 57 -22.63 14.38 9.12
N GLU A 58 -23.28 13.27 9.28
CA GLU A 58 -24.34 12.88 8.40
C GLU A 58 -25.46 13.88 8.29
N SER A 59 -25.75 14.54 9.35
CA SER A 59 -26.88 15.42 9.37
C SER A 59 -26.65 16.74 8.65
N LYS A 60 -25.43 17.04 8.30
CA LYS A 60 -25.15 18.30 7.66
C LYS A 60 -24.67 18.10 6.28
N THR A 61 -25.32 18.65 5.36
CA THR A 61 -25.05 18.29 4.02
C THR A 61 -23.98 19.03 3.31
N ASP A 62 -24.23 20.22 2.97
CA ASP A 62 -23.36 20.89 2.02
C ASP A 62 -22.00 21.28 2.52
N ALA A 63 -21.96 21.92 3.64
CA ALA A 63 -20.69 22.31 4.20
C ALA A 63 -19.84 21.11 4.48
N LYS A 64 -20.47 19.95 4.51
CA LYS A 64 -19.79 18.77 4.77
C LYS A 64 -18.95 18.25 3.69
N GLU A 65 -19.30 18.45 2.48
CA GLU A 65 -18.51 17.91 1.42
C GLU A 65 -17.13 18.53 1.40
N GLU A 66 -17.07 19.82 1.55
CA GLU A 66 -15.77 20.48 1.60
C GLU A 66 -15.00 20.04 2.81
N THR A 67 -15.70 19.94 3.92
CA THR A 67 -15.04 19.51 5.15
C THR A 67 -14.53 18.09 5.00
N ALA A 68 -15.30 17.24 4.33
CA ALA A 68 -14.87 15.88 4.14
C ALA A 68 -13.63 15.79 3.28
N VAL A 69 -13.54 16.62 2.25
CA VAL A 69 -12.36 16.62 1.40
C VAL A 69 -11.15 17.07 2.20
N GLN A 70 -11.32 18.11 3.01
CA GLN A 70 -10.22 18.57 3.82
C GLN A 70 -9.83 17.53 4.87
N ALA A 71 -10.83 16.85 5.44
CA ALA A 71 -10.55 15.83 6.42
C ALA A 71 -9.76 14.70 5.80
N VAL A 72 -10.09 14.32 4.57
CA VAL A 72 -9.34 13.26 3.90
C VAL A 72 -7.89 13.67 3.73
N ALA A 73 -7.67 14.92 3.33
CA ALA A 73 -6.30 15.39 3.15
C ALA A 73 -5.55 15.41 4.47
N LEU A 74 -6.22 15.83 5.54
CA LEU A 74 -5.58 15.87 6.84
C LEU A 74 -5.29 14.48 7.36
N GLU A 75 -6.22 13.57 7.12
CA GLU A 75 -6.03 12.20 7.58
C GLU A 75 -4.89 11.52 6.86
N ALA A 76 -4.71 11.85 5.59
CA ALA A 76 -3.58 11.30 4.86
C ALA A 76 -2.28 11.74 5.52
N SER A 77 -2.27 12.94 6.09
CA SER A 77 -1.07 13.41 6.75
C SER A 77 -0.89 12.81 8.13
N ASP A 78 -1.92 12.11 8.63
CA ASP A 78 -1.80 11.42 9.90
C ASP A 78 -1.05 10.11 9.79
N ILE A 79 -0.89 9.62 8.58
CA ILE A 79 -0.13 8.37 8.38
C ILE A 79 1.35 8.72 8.56
N PRO A 80 2.06 8.00 9.43
CA PRO A 80 3.47 8.29 9.63
C PRO A 80 4.25 8.23 8.33
N LEU A 81 5.18 9.14 8.18
CA LEU A 81 6.00 9.15 6.97
C LEU A 81 6.72 7.83 6.77
N GLU A 82 7.10 7.20 7.87
CA GLU A 82 7.73 5.90 7.78
C GLU A 82 6.85 4.88 7.11
N ALA A 83 5.55 4.89 7.47
CA ALA A 83 4.62 3.94 6.87
C ALA A 83 4.46 4.21 5.38
N LEU A 84 4.43 5.46 4.99
CA LEU A 84 4.32 5.81 3.57
C LEU A 84 5.54 5.33 2.81
N THR A 85 6.72 5.55 3.37
CA THR A 85 7.95 5.12 2.72
C THR A 85 7.99 3.60 2.59
N MET A 86 7.61 2.91 3.65
CA MET A 86 7.58 1.45 3.61
C MET A 86 6.60 0.95 2.55
N PHE A 87 5.43 1.58 2.49
CA PHE A 87 4.43 1.21 1.49
C PHE A 87 4.97 1.40 0.08
N GLU A 88 5.61 2.54 -0.16
CA GLU A 88 6.16 2.83 -1.48
C GLU A 88 7.23 1.82 -1.85
N ASN A 89 8.06 1.45 -0.89
CA ASN A 89 9.13 0.49 -1.15
C ASN A 89 8.58 -0.90 -1.46
N VAL A 90 7.55 -1.32 -0.73
CA VAL A 90 6.95 -2.62 -0.99
C VAL A 90 6.31 -2.63 -2.37
N ALA A 91 5.57 -1.57 -2.70
CA ALA A 91 4.92 -1.48 -4.00
C ALA A 91 5.95 -1.49 -5.12
N TYR A 92 7.02 -0.72 -4.94
CA TYR A 92 8.08 -0.68 -5.94
C TYR A 92 8.69 -2.06 -6.15
N LEU A 93 8.96 -2.75 -5.06
CA LEU A 93 9.60 -4.05 -5.15
C LEU A 93 8.72 -5.05 -5.90
N MET A 94 7.44 -5.03 -5.61
CA MET A 94 6.52 -5.92 -6.29
C MET A 94 6.39 -5.56 -7.77
N ALA A 95 6.43 -4.27 -8.09
CA ALA A 95 6.38 -3.84 -9.49
C ALA A 95 7.64 -4.27 -10.22
N LYS A 96 8.79 -4.09 -9.60
CA LYS A 96 10.05 -4.47 -10.21
C LYS A 96 10.12 -5.98 -10.39
N HIS A 97 9.56 -6.72 -9.44
CA HIS A 97 9.57 -8.17 -9.52
C HIS A 97 8.69 -8.65 -10.67
N ALA A 98 7.61 -7.92 -10.96
CA ALA A 98 6.73 -8.28 -12.05
C ALA A 98 7.30 -7.86 -13.40
N ASP A 99 8.07 -6.77 -13.42
CA ASP A 99 8.54 -6.18 -14.65
C ASP A 99 9.99 -5.72 -14.48
N PRO A 100 10.95 -6.51 -14.97
CA PRO A 100 12.37 -6.16 -14.78
C PRO A 100 12.78 -4.84 -15.43
N THR A 101 11.96 -4.31 -16.33
CA THR A 101 12.30 -3.01 -16.95
C THR A 101 12.02 -1.83 -16.04
N VAL A 102 11.34 -2.06 -14.91
CA VAL A 102 11.14 -1.00 -13.93
C VAL A 102 12.51 -0.54 -13.42
N SER A 103 12.64 0.76 -13.19
CA SER A 103 13.90 1.35 -12.77
C SER A 103 14.41 0.67 -11.50
N SER A 104 15.72 0.65 -11.33
CA SER A 104 16.31 0.11 -10.11
C SER A 104 16.26 1.13 -8.97
N ASP A 105 15.78 2.34 -9.24
CA ASP A 105 15.67 3.39 -8.25
C ASP A 105 14.19 3.62 -7.91
N PRO A 106 13.77 3.35 -6.66
CA PRO A 106 12.37 3.55 -6.31
C PRO A 106 11.87 4.97 -6.54
N GLU A 107 12.73 5.94 -6.31
CA GLU A 107 12.37 7.32 -6.50
C GLU A 107 12.04 7.61 -7.95
N GLU A 108 12.84 7.08 -8.84
CA GLU A 108 12.63 7.28 -10.26
C GLU A 108 11.32 6.64 -10.70
N TRP A 109 11.01 5.48 -10.16
CA TRP A 109 9.77 4.81 -10.49
C TRP A 109 8.56 5.63 -10.02
N LEU A 110 8.65 6.15 -8.79
CA LEU A 110 7.57 6.93 -8.22
C LEU A 110 7.34 8.24 -8.97
N ASP A 111 8.41 8.80 -9.52
CA ASP A 111 8.31 10.02 -10.28
C ASP A 111 7.41 9.87 -11.50
N GLY A 112 7.19 8.65 -11.95
CA GLY A 112 6.32 8.40 -13.08
C GLY A 112 4.85 8.57 -12.79
N PHE A 113 4.48 8.75 -11.52
CA PHE A 113 3.10 8.90 -11.11
C PHE A 113 2.89 10.26 -10.49
N GLU A 114 1.78 10.91 -10.86
CA GLU A 114 1.43 12.16 -10.21
C GLU A 114 0.68 11.90 -8.92
N THR A 115 -0.01 10.77 -8.83
CA THR A 115 -0.71 10.38 -7.63
C THR A 115 -0.41 8.92 -7.34
N PHE A 116 -0.23 8.61 -6.08
CA PHE A 116 0.09 7.24 -5.66
C PHE A 116 -0.51 7.05 -4.27
N SER A 117 -1.75 6.62 -4.26
CA SER A 117 -2.54 6.61 -3.02
C SER A 117 -2.38 5.29 -2.28
N ILE A 118 -1.97 5.39 -1.02
CA ILE A 118 -1.87 4.23 -0.17
C ILE A 118 -3.25 3.60 0.04
N TYR A 119 -4.29 4.41 0.04
CA TYR A 119 -5.64 3.91 0.28
C TYR A 119 -6.14 3.05 -0.87
N GLN A 120 -5.66 3.29 -2.08
CA GLN A 120 -6.07 2.53 -3.24
C GLN A 120 -5.14 1.35 -3.52
N VAL A 121 -3.86 1.53 -3.27
CA VAL A 121 -2.86 0.55 -3.68
C VAL A 121 -2.59 -0.48 -2.59
N PHE A 122 -2.50 -0.03 -1.35
CA PHE A 122 -2.10 -0.95 -0.30
C PHE A 122 -3.08 -2.11 -0.08
N PRO A 123 -4.39 -1.91 -0.17
CA PRO A 123 -5.29 -3.06 -0.01
C PRO A 123 -5.01 -4.19 -1.01
N VAL A 124 -4.64 -3.83 -2.24
CA VAL A 124 -4.30 -4.84 -3.23
C VAL A 124 -3.00 -5.54 -2.82
N ILE A 125 -2.02 -4.77 -2.40
CA ILE A 125 -0.75 -5.34 -1.96
C ILE A 125 -0.97 -6.26 -0.77
N GLN A 126 -1.80 -5.83 0.17
CA GLN A 126 -2.07 -6.63 1.35
C GLN A 126 -2.75 -7.93 1.00
N GLU A 127 -3.68 -7.88 0.08
CA GLU A 127 -4.39 -9.08 -0.35
C GLU A 127 -3.41 -10.06 -1.00
N MET A 128 -2.54 -9.56 -1.85
CA MET A 128 -1.53 -10.40 -2.48
C MET A 128 -0.58 -11.00 -1.46
N TRP A 129 -0.20 -10.18 -0.50
CA TRP A 129 0.72 -10.62 0.54
C TRP A 129 0.12 -11.72 1.39
N GLU A 130 -1.14 -11.54 1.78
CA GLU A 130 -1.81 -12.53 2.59
C GLU A 130 -2.02 -13.83 1.84
N ALA A 131 -2.35 -13.73 0.56
CA ALA A 131 -2.50 -14.92 -0.25
C ALA A 131 -1.18 -15.68 -0.35
N ASN A 132 -0.09 -14.94 -0.46
CA ASN A 132 1.22 -15.55 -0.54
C ASN A 132 1.58 -16.27 0.77
N LEU A 133 1.22 -15.66 1.89
CA LEU A 133 1.46 -16.29 3.17
C LEU A 133 0.63 -17.54 3.34
N GLN A 134 -0.61 -17.50 2.92
CA GLN A 134 -1.47 -18.67 3.03
C GLN A 134 -0.93 -19.82 2.20
N THR A 135 -0.45 -19.51 1.03
CA THR A 135 0.12 -20.54 0.19
C THR A 135 1.30 -21.21 0.89
N GLN A 136 2.09 -20.41 1.57
CA GLN A 136 3.25 -20.96 2.26
C GLN A 136 2.87 -21.78 3.46
N SER A 137 1.79 -21.42 4.12
CA SER A 137 1.44 -22.07 5.36
C SER A 137 0.66 -23.36 5.17
N VAL A 138 0.22 -23.65 3.96
CA VAL A 138 -0.51 -24.89 3.71
C VAL A 138 0.47 -26.04 3.66
N PRO A 139 0.37 -26.99 4.59
CA PRO A 139 1.32 -28.11 4.57
C PRO A 139 1.04 -29.03 3.42
N VAL A 140 2.11 -29.56 2.90
CA VAL A 140 1.99 -30.52 1.82
C VAL A 140 1.59 -31.86 2.40
N LYS A 141 0.51 -32.38 1.91
CA LYS A 141 0.08 -33.69 2.37
C LYS A 141 0.70 -34.72 1.54
N LYS A 142 1.23 -35.66 2.16
CA LYS A 142 1.82 -36.76 1.42
C LYS A 142 1.05 -38.00 1.54
#